data_06c01adec87ee8df17809957c8c40c9d
#
_entry.id   06c01adec87ee8df17809957c8c40c9d
#
_cell.length_a   1.000
_cell.length_b   1.000
_cell.length_c   1.000
_cell.angle_alpha   90.00
_cell.angle_beta   90.00
_cell.angle_gamma   90.00
#
_symmetry.space_group_name_H-M   'P 1'
#
loop_
_entity.id
_entity.type
_entity.pdbx_description
1 polymer ?
#
loop_
_entity_poly.entity_id
_entity_poly.type
_entity_poly.pdbx_seq_one_letter_code
_entity_poly.pdbx_strand_id
1 'polypeptide(L)'
;MSKWGWIVVGGGVLFASLLTLWQTEQPRRVQAKNVFATKKIVVGTTGDYKPFTYLNRKTNEYEGFDIEVIRSFAKTTGIDVEFVPTTWPTLSADLASGKFDMVVGGVTKNIEREIIGDFTSSYLSFHKTPLVRKEDAKRLASIEQINRPDVTIGLNPGGTNEQFVRKTFTKANIVMYEQNLDIPHAVASGEVDVMITDTVEAIHYEALDKRLAAPRIQEKWIPAEKSYLVRESEGDVVDVFNMWMQSHEGQEEMEQLKEKWQVAS
;
A
#
# COMPACT_ATOMS: atom_id res chain seq x y z
N MET A 1 58.73 77.66 -19.29
CA MET A 1 57.79 76.96 -20.19
C MET A 1 57.93 75.48 -19.93
N SER A 2 57.10 74.95 -19.04
CA SER A 2 57.16 73.58 -18.52
C SER A 2 56.19 72.68 -19.29
N LYS A 3 56.69 71.58 -19.82
CA LYS A 3 55.91 70.54 -20.44
C LYS A 3 55.51 69.50 -19.37
N TRP A 4 54.27 69.37 -19.15
CA TRP A 4 53.68 68.29 -18.27
C TRP A 4 53.53 67.01 -19.10
N GLY A 5 54.27 65.97 -18.70
CA GLY A 5 54.06 64.63 -19.23
C GLY A 5 53.04 63.83 -18.37
N TRP A 6 52.05 63.32 -19.01
CA TRP A 6 51.09 62.43 -18.35
C TRP A 6 51.66 61.02 -18.39
N ILE A 7 51.85 60.42 -17.20
CA ILE A 7 52.11 58.98 -17.06
C ILE A 7 50.77 58.34 -16.82
N VAL A 8 50.31 57.55 -17.80
CA VAL A 8 49.13 56.68 -17.63
C VAL A 8 49.62 55.38 -16.98
N VAL A 9 49.32 55.22 -15.70
CA VAL A 9 49.50 53.96 -15.00
C VAL A 9 48.24 53.16 -15.25
N GLY A 10 48.34 52.08 -16.07
CA GLY A 10 47.26 51.13 -16.30
C GLY A 10 47.06 50.30 -15.07
N GLY A 11 46.04 50.65 -14.30
CA GLY A 11 45.54 49.80 -13.21
C GLY A 11 44.56 48.70 -13.75
N GLY A 12 45.09 47.53 -14.01
CA GLY A 12 44.24 46.37 -14.30
C GLY A 12 43.50 45.93 -13.03
N VAL A 13 42.20 46.21 -12.97
CA VAL A 13 41.34 45.66 -11.93
C VAL A 13 41.04 44.21 -12.31
N LEU A 14 41.73 43.29 -11.65
CA LEU A 14 41.39 41.87 -11.69
C LEU A 14 40.06 41.66 -10.93
N PHE A 15 38.95 41.60 -11.65
CA PHE A 15 37.71 41.05 -11.13
C PHE A 15 37.89 39.52 -10.96
N ALA A 16 38.30 39.11 -9.78
CA ALA A 16 38.16 37.72 -9.36
C ALA A 16 36.67 37.46 -9.17
N SER A 17 36.01 36.99 -10.21
CA SER A 17 34.65 36.44 -10.11
C SER A 17 34.71 35.18 -9.25
N LEU A 18 34.35 35.31 -7.99
CA LEU A 18 33.97 34.22 -7.12
C LEU A 18 32.68 33.60 -7.69
N LEU A 19 32.83 32.70 -8.68
CA LEU A 19 31.85 31.72 -9.03
C LEU A 19 31.78 30.72 -7.86
N THR A 20 31.00 31.04 -6.82
CA THR A 20 30.50 30.06 -5.88
C THR A 20 29.66 29.10 -6.69
N LEU A 21 30.26 27.97 -7.03
CA LEU A 21 29.56 26.81 -7.53
C LEU A 21 28.53 26.41 -6.46
N TRP A 22 27.30 26.85 -6.63
CA TRP A 22 26.15 26.20 -6.05
C TRP A 22 26.09 24.83 -6.71
N GLN A 23 26.85 23.88 -6.18
CA GLN A 23 26.50 22.47 -6.37
C GLN A 23 25.19 22.27 -5.63
N THR A 24 24.07 22.47 -6.32
CA THR A 24 22.82 21.83 -5.95
C THR A 24 23.15 20.36 -5.99
N GLU A 25 23.27 19.74 -4.81
CA GLU A 25 23.21 18.29 -4.72
C GLU A 25 21.87 17.89 -5.34
N GLN A 26 21.92 17.49 -6.59
CA GLN A 26 20.81 16.81 -7.22
C GLN A 26 20.50 15.63 -6.28
N PRO A 27 19.25 15.46 -5.81
CA PRO A 27 18.91 14.27 -5.06
C PRO A 27 19.42 13.09 -5.90
N ARG A 28 20.26 12.24 -5.32
CA ARG A 28 20.75 11.04 -5.99
C ARG A 28 19.52 10.35 -6.53
N ARG A 29 19.29 10.42 -7.84
CA ARG A 29 18.36 9.50 -8.49
C ARG A 29 18.85 8.12 -8.11
N VAL A 30 18.07 7.41 -7.33
CA VAL A 30 18.34 6.01 -7.04
C VAL A 30 18.50 5.36 -8.41
N GLN A 31 19.71 4.86 -8.69
CA GLN A 31 20.02 4.32 -10.00
C GLN A 31 19.08 3.14 -10.23
N ALA A 32 18.34 3.16 -11.32
CA ALA A 32 17.39 2.12 -11.66
C ALA A 32 18.09 0.75 -11.55
N LYS A 33 17.62 -0.09 -10.63
CA LYS A 33 18.14 -1.42 -10.40
C LYS A 33 17.40 -2.37 -11.31
N ASN A 34 17.62 -2.34 -12.59
CA ASN A 34 16.89 -3.21 -13.52
C ASN A 34 16.67 -4.63 -12.92
N VAL A 35 15.47 -4.88 -12.38
CA VAL A 35 15.07 -6.11 -11.70
C VAL A 35 15.34 -7.34 -12.56
N PHE A 36 15.07 -7.26 -13.87
CA PHE A 36 15.25 -8.38 -14.80
C PHE A 36 16.73 -8.64 -15.13
N ALA A 37 17.58 -7.59 -15.14
CA ALA A 37 19.02 -7.75 -15.33
C ALA A 37 19.69 -8.34 -14.08
N THR A 38 19.25 -7.95 -12.89
CA THR A 38 19.77 -8.50 -11.61
C THR A 38 19.14 -9.83 -11.26
N LYS A 39 18.05 -10.23 -11.93
CA LYS A 39 17.22 -11.41 -11.65
C LYS A 39 16.74 -11.48 -10.21
N LYS A 40 16.48 -10.32 -9.58
CA LYS A 40 15.99 -10.27 -8.20
C LYS A 40 15.07 -9.07 -7.99
N ILE A 41 13.90 -9.32 -7.40
CA ILE A 41 12.96 -8.30 -6.93
C ILE A 41 12.83 -8.34 -5.40
N VAL A 42 12.88 -7.17 -4.77
CA VAL A 42 12.59 -7.01 -3.34
C VAL A 42 11.17 -6.49 -3.20
N VAL A 43 10.34 -7.20 -2.44
CA VAL A 43 8.90 -6.94 -2.33
C VAL A 43 8.54 -6.61 -0.88
N GLY A 44 8.08 -5.38 -0.65
CA GLY A 44 7.56 -4.94 0.65
C GLY A 44 6.15 -5.49 0.90
N THR A 45 5.90 -5.95 2.12
CA THR A 45 4.55 -6.38 2.54
C THR A 45 4.34 -6.16 4.03
N THR A 46 3.09 -5.87 4.43
CA THR A 46 2.77 -5.59 5.85
C THR A 46 2.62 -6.89 6.66
N GLY A 47 2.22 -7.98 6.02
CA GLY A 47 2.03 -9.28 6.69
C GLY A 47 0.90 -9.31 7.72
N ASP A 48 -0.08 -8.41 7.62
CA ASP A 48 -1.18 -8.24 8.59
C ASP A 48 -2.57 -8.09 7.97
N TYR A 49 -2.73 -8.39 6.66
CA TYR A 49 -3.96 -8.10 5.93
C TYR A 49 -4.47 -9.32 5.14
N LYS A 50 -5.19 -10.22 5.81
CA LYS A 50 -5.82 -11.39 5.18
C LYS A 50 -6.98 -10.99 4.27
N PRO A 51 -7.20 -11.72 3.16
CA PRO A 51 -6.45 -12.90 2.67
C PRO A 51 -5.23 -12.54 1.82
N PHE A 52 -4.86 -11.27 1.64
CA PHE A 52 -3.82 -10.82 0.72
C PHE A 52 -2.41 -11.12 1.20
N THR A 53 -2.12 -10.82 2.48
CA THR A 53 -0.81 -11.06 3.10
C THR A 53 -0.95 -11.28 4.61
N TYR A 54 -0.22 -12.25 5.15
CA TYR A 54 0.01 -12.39 6.58
C TYR A 54 1.34 -13.08 6.86
N LEU A 55 1.98 -12.71 7.95
CA LEU A 55 3.18 -13.37 8.43
C LEU A 55 2.77 -14.57 9.30
N ASN A 56 3.07 -15.76 8.83
CA ASN A 56 2.91 -16.97 9.63
C ASN A 56 4.00 -17.04 10.70
N ARG A 57 3.65 -16.76 11.95
CA ARG A 57 4.60 -16.69 13.07
C ARG A 57 5.25 -18.03 13.40
N LYS A 58 4.70 -19.16 12.93
CA LYS A 58 5.27 -20.50 13.18
C LYS A 58 6.39 -20.83 12.19
N THR A 59 6.20 -20.47 10.92
CA THR A 59 7.17 -20.72 9.85
C THR A 59 8.07 -19.52 9.58
N ASN A 60 7.68 -18.33 10.06
CA ASN A 60 8.29 -17.04 9.74
C ASN A 60 8.27 -16.71 8.24
N GLU A 61 7.24 -17.19 7.55
CA GLU A 61 7.04 -16.98 6.12
C GLU A 61 5.81 -16.12 5.86
N TYR A 62 5.86 -15.30 4.81
CA TYR A 62 4.69 -14.59 4.32
C TYR A 62 3.82 -15.54 3.48
N GLU A 63 2.52 -15.49 3.73
CA GLU A 63 1.48 -16.25 3.05
C GLU A 63 0.35 -15.31 2.62
N GLY A 64 -0.47 -15.71 1.65
CA GLY A 64 -1.61 -14.96 1.18
C GLY A 64 -1.70 -14.89 -0.34
N PHE A 65 -2.83 -14.40 -0.82
CA PHE A 65 -3.11 -14.27 -2.25
C PHE A 65 -2.01 -13.52 -3.00
N ASP A 66 -1.69 -12.29 -2.56
CA ASP A 66 -0.69 -11.46 -3.24
C ASP A 66 0.72 -12.07 -3.17
N ILE A 67 1.04 -12.76 -2.08
CA ILE A 67 2.33 -13.44 -1.92
C ILE A 67 2.49 -14.55 -2.96
N GLU A 68 1.43 -15.34 -3.17
CA GLU A 68 1.47 -16.42 -4.17
C GLU A 68 1.44 -15.88 -5.61
N VAL A 69 0.70 -14.81 -5.89
CA VAL A 69 0.72 -14.13 -7.19
C VAL A 69 2.14 -13.69 -7.54
N ILE A 70 2.85 -13.04 -6.62
CA ILE A 70 4.23 -12.61 -6.85
C ILE A 70 5.17 -13.79 -7.06
N ARG A 71 5.01 -14.88 -6.29
CA ARG A 71 5.80 -16.10 -6.48
C ARG A 71 5.56 -16.73 -7.86
N SER A 72 4.32 -16.74 -8.35
CA SER A 72 3.97 -17.25 -9.67
C SER A 72 4.56 -16.39 -10.79
N PHE A 73 4.41 -15.06 -10.70
CA PHE A 73 5.07 -14.11 -11.61
C PHE A 73 6.59 -14.31 -11.67
N ALA A 74 7.22 -14.43 -10.52
CA ALA A 74 8.66 -14.63 -10.41
C ALA A 74 9.12 -15.95 -11.05
N LYS A 75 8.35 -17.02 -10.86
CA LYS A 75 8.60 -18.31 -11.49
C LYS A 75 8.54 -18.21 -13.02
N THR A 76 7.53 -17.54 -13.57
CA THR A 76 7.36 -17.35 -15.02
C THR A 76 8.49 -16.49 -15.60
N THR A 77 8.93 -15.46 -14.89
CA THR A 77 9.98 -14.54 -15.36
C THR A 77 11.41 -14.99 -15.04
N GLY A 78 11.57 -16.02 -14.22
CA GLY A 78 12.88 -16.53 -13.79
C GLY A 78 13.66 -15.56 -12.90
N ILE A 79 12.96 -14.76 -12.07
CA ILE A 79 13.56 -13.86 -11.10
C ILE A 79 13.38 -14.42 -9.68
N ASP A 80 14.32 -14.09 -8.79
CA ASP A 80 14.22 -14.40 -7.35
C ASP A 80 13.41 -13.33 -6.63
N VAL A 81 12.61 -13.74 -5.64
CA VAL A 81 11.82 -12.83 -4.79
C VAL A 81 12.35 -12.83 -3.37
N GLU A 82 12.57 -11.63 -2.83
CA GLU A 82 12.80 -11.42 -1.41
C GLU A 82 11.65 -10.60 -0.83
N PHE A 83 10.90 -11.14 0.15
CA PHE A 83 9.89 -10.39 0.87
C PHE A 83 10.50 -9.70 2.09
N VAL A 84 10.22 -8.40 2.25
CA VAL A 84 10.71 -7.59 3.38
C VAL A 84 9.54 -6.90 4.10
N PRO A 85 9.65 -6.72 5.43
CA PRO A 85 8.58 -6.11 6.19
C PRO A 85 8.48 -4.61 5.94
N THR A 86 7.24 -4.13 5.87
CA THR A 86 6.86 -2.71 5.95
C THR A 86 5.62 -2.57 6.83
N THR A 87 5.13 -1.34 7.02
CA THR A 87 3.89 -1.06 7.76
C THR A 87 3.01 -0.12 6.96
N TRP A 88 1.70 -0.09 7.26
CA TRP A 88 0.78 0.82 6.57
C TRP A 88 1.21 2.29 6.67
N PRO A 89 1.70 2.81 7.83
CA PRO A 89 2.21 4.17 7.92
C PRO A 89 3.47 4.44 7.11
N THR A 90 4.34 3.44 6.91
CA THR A 90 5.68 3.67 6.33
C THR A 90 5.81 3.20 4.89
N LEU A 91 4.87 2.38 4.37
CA LEU A 91 5.02 1.74 3.05
C LEU A 91 5.38 2.71 1.92
N SER A 92 4.77 3.88 1.91
CA SER A 92 5.02 4.91 0.88
C SER A 92 6.44 5.47 0.97
N ALA A 93 6.89 5.81 2.17
CA ALA A 93 8.25 6.30 2.42
C ALA A 93 9.30 5.20 2.19
N ASP A 94 9.01 3.97 2.60
CA ASP A 94 9.87 2.80 2.39
C ASP A 94 10.08 2.53 0.88
N LEU A 95 8.99 2.59 0.06
CA LEU A 95 9.06 2.45 -1.39
C LEU A 95 9.89 3.58 -2.02
N ALA A 96 9.58 4.84 -1.69
CA ALA A 96 10.27 6.00 -2.23
C ALA A 96 11.77 6.01 -1.88
N SER A 97 12.15 5.49 -0.71
CA SER A 97 13.55 5.35 -0.29
C SER A 97 14.31 4.20 -0.96
N GLY A 98 13.61 3.33 -1.71
CA GLY A 98 14.20 2.18 -2.36
C GLY A 98 14.49 1.00 -1.41
N LYS A 99 13.80 0.92 -0.26
CA LYS A 99 13.87 -0.23 0.63
C LYS A 99 13.39 -1.52 -0.06
N PHE A 100 12.46 -1.38 -0.99
CA PHE A 100 11.97 -2.43 -1.87
C PHE A 100 11.60 -1.86 -3.24
N ASP A 101 11.45 -2.73 -4.22
CA ASP A 101 11.16 -2.39 -5.61
C ASP A 101 9.64 -2.32 -5.87
N MET A 102 8.86 -3.07 -5.09
CA MET A 102 7.40 -3.22 -5.21
C MET A 102 6.79 -3.43 -3.83
N VAL A 103 5.56 -2.99 -3.61
CA VAL A 103 4.78 -3.32 -2.41
C VAL A 103 3.46 -4.01 -2.78
N VAL A 104 3.15 -5.07 -2.03
CA VAL A 104 1.98 -5.93 -2.21
C VAL A 104 1.30 -6.21 -0.87
N GLY A 105 0.10 -6.78 -0.92
CA GLY A 105 -0.66 -7.14 0.28
C GLY A 105 -1.95 -6.35 0.40
N GLY A 106 -2.79 -6.33 -0.66
CA GLY A 106 -4.07 -5.63 -0.66
C GLY A 106 -3.93 -4.11 -0.75
N VAL A 107 -2.94 -3.63 -1.49
CA VAL A 107 -2.67 -2.18 -1.64
C VAL A 107 -3.81 -1.52 -2.41
N THR A 108 -4.44 -0.53 -1.81
CA THR A 108 -5.50 0.26 -2.46
C THR A 108 -4.87 1.29 -3.41
N LYS A 109 -5.35 1.31 -4.65
CA LYS A 109 -4.98 2.30 -5.65
C LYS A 109 -5.56 3.68 -5.28
N ASN A 110 -4.72 4.69 -5.19
CA ASN A 110 -5.11 6.08 -4.96
C ASN A 110 -4.06 7.05 -5.50
N ILE A 111 -4.44 8.33 -5.63
CA ILE A 111 -3.60 9.39 -6.21
C ILE A 111 -2.35 9.63 -5.36
N GLU A 112 -2.44 9.58 -4.04
CA GLU A 112 -1.32 9.85 -3.13
C GLU A 112 -0.18 8.84 -3.33
N ARG A 113 -0.51 7.59 -3.60
CA ARG A 113 0.45 6.53 -3.89
C ARG A 113 0.94 6.57 -5.34
N GLU A 114 0.08 6.93 -6.30
CA GLU A 114 0.47 7.09 -7.71
C GLU A 114 1.52 8.18 -7.92
N ILE A 115 1.58 9.19 -7.06
CA ILE A 115 2.61 10.26 -7.12
C ILE A 115 4.01 9.73 -6.76
N ILE A 116 4.11 8.64 -6.01
CA ILE A 116 5.38 8.10 -5.50
C ILE A 116 5.82 6.80 -6.16
N GLY A 117 5.00 6.25 -7.04
CA GLY A 117 5.27 5.00 -7.76
C GLY A 117 4.15 4.69 -8.73
N ASP A 118 4.36 3.72 -9.59
CA ASP A 118 3.44 3.33 -10.65
C ASP A 118 2.61 2.12 -10.22
N PHE A 119 1.29 2.15 -10.44
CA PHE A 119 0.45 1.00 -10.21
C PHE A 119 0.38 0.05 -11.41
N THR A 120 0.38 -1.25 -11.13
CA THR A 120 -0.01 -2.26 -12.12
C THR A 120 -1.49 -2.12 -12.49
N SER A 121 -1.97 -2.87 -13.46
CA SER A 121 -3.40 -3.05 -13.68
C SER A 121 -4.09 -3.54 -12.41
N SER A 122 -5.31 -3.07 -12.19
CA SER A 122 -6.10 -3.49 -11.03
C SER A 122 -6.55 -4.94 -11.17
N TYR A 123 -6.46 -5.72 -10.10
CA TYR A 123 -6.86 -7.13 -10.10
C TYR A 123 -8.16 -7.40 -9.35
N LEU A 124 -8.67 -6.41 -8.59
CA LEU A 124 -9.85 -6.55 -7.76
C LEU A 124 -10.51 -5.21 -7.51
N SER A 125 -11.84 -5.16 -7.63
CA SER A 125 -12.67 -4.04 -7.17
C SER A 125 -13.29 -4.37 -5.82
N PHE A 126 -13.41 -3.38 -4.94
CA PHE A 126 -13.98 -3.54 -3.60
C PHE A 126 -14.63 -2.23 -3.13
N HIS A 127 -15.24 -2.25 -1.98
CA HIS A 127 -15.69 -1.05 -1.27
C HIS A 127 -15.49 -1.23 0.25
N LYS A 128 -15.53 -0.13 1.01
CA LYS A 128 -15.49 -0.19 2.47
C LYS A 128 -16.79 -0.80 2.99
N THR A 129 -16.68 -1.56 4.08
CA THR A 129 -17.79 -2.24 4.73
C THR A 129 -17.51 -2.42 6.23
N PRO A 130 -18.52 -2.53 7.07
CA PRO A 130 -18.32 -2.94 8.45
C PRO A 130 -18.13 -4.47 8.56
N LEU A 131 -17.31 -4.89 9.51
CA LEU A 131 -17.26 -6.23 10.07
C LEU A 131 -17.75 -6.14 11.51
N VAL A 132 -18.78 -6.87 11.85
CA VAL A 132 -19.47 -6.78 13.14
C VAL A 132 -19.73 -8.17 13.73
N ARG A 133 -20.18 -8.25 14.99
CA ARG A 133 -20.77 -9.51 15.48
C ARG A 133 -22.04 -9.84 14.70
N LYS A 134 -22.31 -11.10 14.50
CA LYS A 134 -23.47 -11.59 13.72
C LYS A 134 -24.80 -11.05 14.27
N GLU A 135 -24.93 -10.95 15.59
CA GLU A 135 -26.10 -10.40 16.26
C GLU A 135 -26.31 -8.90 16.01
N ASP A 136 -25.23 -8.18 15.75
CA ASP A 136 -25.22 -6.73 15.50
C ASP A 136 -25.39 -6.38 14.00
N ALA A 137 -25.45 -7.35 13.12
CA ALA A 137 -25.45 -7.14 11.66
C ALA A 137 -26.58 -6.22 11.15
N LYS A 138 -27.74 -6.19 11.85
CA LYS A 138 -28.85 -5.29 11.52
C LYS A 138 -28.71 -3.90 12.16
N ARG A 139 -27.99 -3.82 13.28
CA ARG A 139 -27.84 -2.60 14.07
C ARG A 139 -26.70 -1.71 13.57
N LEU A 140 -25.70 -2.30 12.92
CA LEU A 140 -24.46 -1.64 12.49
C LEU A 140 -24.20 -1.82 10.99
N ALA A 141 -25.22 -1.56 10.16
CA ALA A 141 -25.17 -1.74 8.71
C ALA A 141 -25.15 -0.41 7.90
N SER A 142 -25.16 0.74 8.58
CA SER A 142 -25.09 2.05 7.92
C SER A 142 -24.16 3.02 8.65
N ILE A 143 -23.74 4.08 7.96
CA ILE A 143 -22.92 5.15 8.56
C ILE A 143 -23.62 5.75 9.76
N GLU A 144 -24.92 6.05 9.66
CA GLU A 144 -25.72 6.66 10.75
C GLU A 144 -25.80 5.74 11.98
N GLN A 145 -25.94 4.45 11.75
CA GLN A 145 -26.01 3.45 12.83
C GLN A 145 -24.67 3.29 13.56
N ILE A 146 -23.56 3.46 12.86
CA ILE A 146 -22.21 3.31 13.41
C ILE A 146 -21.68 4.63 13.98
N ASN A 147 -22.00 5.79 13.35
CA ASN A 147 -21.50 7.09 13.78
C ASN A 147 -22.23 7.64 15.03
N ARG A 148 -22.14 6.91 16.13
CA ARG A 148 -22.80 7.24 17.41
C ARG A 148 -21.82 7.15 18.58
N PRO A 149 -22.00 7.94 19.64
CA PRO A 149 -21.07 7.99 20.78
C PRO A 149 -21.05 6.71 21.63
N ASP A 150 -22.05 5.83 21.47
CA ASP A 150 -22.12 4.53 22.12
C ASP A 150 -21.56 3.36 21.27
N VAL A 151 -20.97 3.66 20.11
CA VAL A 151 -20.33 2.68 19.23
C VAL A 151 -18.82 2.84 19.27
N THR A 152 -18.11 1.72 19.37
CA THR A 152 -16.65 1.66 19.37
C THR A 152 -16.13 0.97 18.12
N ILE A 153 -15.26 1.67 17.38
CA ILE A 153 -14.62 1.19 16.15
C ILE A 153 -13.19 0.75 16.46
N GLY A 154 -12.86 -0.50 16.19
CA GLY A 154 -11.48 -0.99 16.18
C GLY A 154 -10.77 -0.59 14.87
N LEU A 155 -9.56 -0.07 14.95
CA LEU A 155 -8.84 0.52 13.83
C LEU A 155 -7.34 0.33 13.97
N ASN A 156 -6.64 0.05 12.86
CA ASN A 156 -5.18 0.07 12.80
C ASN A 156 -4.68 1.35 12.10
N PRO A 157 -3.46 1.84 12.41
CA PRO A 157 -2.96 3.10 11.86
C PRO A 157 -2.47 2.99 10.42
N GLY A 158 -2.52 4.12 9.68
CA GLY A 158 -1.76 4.40 8.45
C GLY A 158 -2.38 3.95 7.14
N GLY A 159 -3.51 3.22 7.17
CA GLY A 159 -4.17 2.74 5.95
C GLY A 159 -5.34 3.61 5.48
N THR A 160 -5.91 3.23 4.32
CA THR A 160 -7.12 3.89 3.78
C THR A 160 -8.35 3.67 4.67
N ASN A 161 -8.34 2.63 5.52
CA ASN A 161 -9.39 2.41 6.52
C ASN A 161 -9.37 3.51 7.57
N GLU A 162 -8.19 3.86 8.09
CA GLU A 162 -8.05 4.96 9.05
C GLU A 162 -8.52 6.30 8.47
N GLN A 163 -8.08 6.63 7.24
CA GLN A 163 -8.51 7.86 6.57
C GLN A 163 -10.03 7.93 6.44
N PHE A 164 -10.66 6.84 6.01
CA PHE A 164 -12.12 6.77 5.88
C PHE A 164 -12.82 6.89 7.22
N VAL A 165 -12.40 6.15 8.24
CA VAL A 165 -13.01 6.15 9.57
C VAL A 165 -12.95 7.54 10.19
N ARG A 166 -11.77 8.17 10.23
CA ARG A 166 -11.62 9.50 10.84
C ARG A 166 -12.41 10.59 10.13
N LYS A 167 -12.56 10.48 8.80
CA LYS A 167 -13.36 11.43 8.01
C LYS A 167 -14.86 11.23 8.21
N THR A 168 -15.32 10.00 8.39
CA THR A 168 -16.74 9.63 8.31
C THR A 168 -17.40 9.47 9.68
N PHE A 169 -16.69 8.84 10.63
CA PHE A 169 -17.25 8.46 11.93
C PHE A 169 -16.78 9.40 13.04
N THR A 170 -17.24 10.66 12.99
CA THR A 170 -16.79 11.74 13.88
C THR A 170 -17.37 11.69 15.30
N LYS A 171 -18.38 10.83 15.53
CA LYS A 171 -19.05 10.69 16.85
C LYS A 171 -18.74 9.37 17.53
N ALA A 172 -18.36 8.34 16.77
CA ALA A 172 -18.02 7.04 17.31
C ALA A 172 -16.69 7.08 18.06
N ASN A 173 -16.52 6.20 19.05
CA ASN A 173 -15.25 6.03 19.75
C ASN A 173 -14.30 5.20 18.89
N ILE A 174 -13.01 5.53 18.90
CA ILE A 174 -11.99 4.79 18.15
C ILE A 174 -11.00 4.16 19.12
N VAL A 175 -10.81 2.84 19.02
CA VAL A 175 -9.77 2.10 19.71
C VAL A 175 -8.71 1.67 18.69
N MET A 176 -7.46 2.07 18.94
CA MET A 176 -6.35 1.76 18.04
C MET A 176 -5.69 0.43 18.38
N TYR A 177 -5.45 -0.38 17.36
CA TYR A 177 -4.72 -1.65 17.42
C TYR A 177 -3.47 -1.56 16.58
N GLU A 178 -2.32 -1.95 17.10
CA GLU A 178 -1.07 -1.97 16.33
C GLU A 178 -1.11 -3.02 15.21
N GLN A 179 -1.77 -4.14 15.45
CA GLN A 179 -1.89 -5.24 14.52
C GLN A 179 -3.31 -5.32 13.96
N ASN A 180 -3.47 -5.21 12.65
CA ASN A 180 -4.76 -5.35 11.98
C ASN A 180 -5.42 -6.71 12.28
N LEU A 181 -4.62 -7.77 12.38
CA LEU A 181 -5.10 -9.13 12.65
C LEU A 181 -5.79 -9.32 14.01
N ASP A 182 -5.60 -8.41 14.97
CA ASP A 182 -6.22 -8.50 16.30
C ASP A 182 -7.64 -7.94 16.30
N ILE A 183 -7.99 -7.05 15.36
CA ILE A 183 -9.28 -6.34 15.36
C ILE A 183 -10.48 -7.27 15.15
N PRO A 184 -10.47 -8.23 14.19
CA PRO A 184 -11.59 -9.17 14.04
C PRO A 184 -11.88 -9.97 15.32
N HIS A 185 -10.84 -10.35 16.08
CA HIS A 185 -10.99 -11.01 17.36
C HIS A 185 -11.63 -10.08 18.40
N ALA A 186 -11.21 -8.83 18.48
CA ALA A 186 -11.77 -7.82 19.37
C ALA A 186 -13.25 -7.55 19.06
N VAL A 187 -13.65 -7.55 17.78
CA VAL A 187 -15.07 -7.49 17.40
C VAL A 187 -15.81 -8.74 17.87
N ALA A 188 -15.27 -9.92 17.59
CA ALA A 188 -15.90 -11.20 17.95
C ALA A 188 -16.06 -11.38 19.48
N SER A 189 -15.16 -10.83 20.28
CA SER A 189 -15.20 -10.88 21.76
C SER A 189 -16.07 -9.78 22.38
N GLY A 190 -16.46 -8.76 21.61
CA GLY A 190 -17.23 -7.61 22.10
C GLY A 190 -16.38 -6.52 22.78
N GLU A 191 -15.05 -6.56 22.61
CA GLU A 191 -14.15 -5.51 23.07
C GLU A 191 -14.36 -4.21 22.29
N VAL A 192 -14.63 -4.33 20.97
CA VAL A 192 -15.12 -3.27 20.12
C VAL A 192 -16.39 -3.71 19.38
N ASP A 193 -17.18 -2.76 18.89
CA ASP A 193 -18.45 -3.08 18.21
C ASP A 193 -18.27 -3.42 16.74
N VAL A 194 -17.34 -2.75 16.06
CA VAL A 194 -17.18 -2.82 14.62
C VAL A 194 -15.74 -2.58 14.19
N MET A 195 -15.33 -3.25 13.14
CA MET A 195 -14.16 -2.91 12.33
C MET A 195 -14.66 -2.39 10.98
N ILE A 196 -14.12 -1.28 10.52
CA ILE A 196 -14.36 -0.78 9.16
C ILE A 196 -13.18 -1.22 8.29
N THR A 197 -13.50 -2.03 7.29
CA THR A 197 -12.49 -2.59 6.39
C THR A 197 -12.99 -2.73 4.95
N ASP A 198 -12.28 -3.45 4.10
CA ASP A 198 -12.66 -3.73 2.73
C ASP A 198 -13.52 -4.99 2.66
N THR A 199 -14.44 -5.05 1.69
CA THR A 199 -15.39 -6.17 1.55
C THR A 199 -14.70 -7.53 1.54
N VAL A 200 -13.54 -7.65 0.90
CA VAL A 200 -12.81 -8.94 0.81
C VAL A 200 -12.33 -9.41 2.17
N GLU A 201 -11.75 -8.52 2.98
CA GLU A 201 -11.32 -8.86 4.33
C GLU A 201 -12.50 -9.19 5.23
N ALA A 202 -13.58 -8.39 5.17
CA ALA A 202 -14.76 -8.64 5.98
C ALA A 202 -15.40 -10.00 5.67
N ILE A 203 -15.56 -10.36 4.39
CA ILE A 203 -16.10 -11.65 3.94
C ILE A 203 -15.17 -12.80 4.36
N HIS A 204 -13.87 -12.60 4.27
CA HIS A 204 -12.90 -13.60 4.73
C HIS A 204 -13.07 -13.92 6.22
N TYR A 205 -13.20 -12.90 7.08
CA TYR A 205 -13.41 -13.14 8.51
C TYR A 205 -14.79 -13.66 8.85
N GLU A 206 -15.86 -13.27 8.13
CA GLU A 206 -17.19 -13.88 8.26
C GLU A 206 -17.16 -15.39 7.96
N ALA A 207 -16.37 -15.81 6.95
CA ALA A 207 -16.21 -17.21 6.61
C ALA A 207 -15.42 -18.00 7.68
N LEU A 208 -14.41 -17.39 8.30
CA LEU A 208 -13.55 -18.02 9.30
C LEU A 208 -14.16 -18.10 10.69
N ASP A 209 -14.93 -17.07 11.11
CA ASP A 209 -15.52 -17.01 12.44
C ASP A 209 -17.03 -16.77 12.37
N LYS A 210 -17.79 -17.80 12.72
CA LYS A 210 -19.27 -17.78 12.67
C LYS A 210 -19.91 -16.73 13.61
N ARG A 211 -19.16 -16.14 14.52
CA ARG A 211 -19.60 -15.04 15.39
C ARG A 211 -19.62 -13.71 14.65
N LEU A 212 -18.88 -13.59 13.54
CA LEU A 212 -18.75 -12.39 12.73
C LEU A 212 -19.72 -12.38 11.55
N ALA A 213 -19.99 -11.19 11.05
CA ALA A 213 -20.75 -10.94 9.83
C ALA A 213 -20.24 -9.69 9.11
N ALA A 214 -20.25 -9.73 7.78
CA ALA A 214 -20.10 -8.58 6.89
C ALA A 214 -21.51 -8.13 6.45
N PRO A 215 -22.14 -7.16 7.11
CA PRO A 215 -23.50 -6.76 6.78
C PRO A 215 -23.61 -6.28 5.33
N ARG A 216 -24.70 -6.64 4.67
CA ARG A 216 -25.01 -6.07 3.34
C ARG A 216 -25.44 -4.61 3.53
N ILE A 217 -24.57 -3.70 3.13
CA ILE A 217 -24.84 -2.26 3.14
C ILE A 217 -25.61 -1.86 1.88
N GLN A 218 -26.55 -0.92 2.00
CA GLN A 218 -27.35 -0.45 0.87
C GLN A 218 -26.53 0.37 -0.13
N GLU A 219 -25.60 1.18 0.36
CA GLU A 219 -24.71 2.00 -0.44
C GLU A 219 -23.27 1.50 -0.34
N LYS A 220 -22.60 1.40 -1.48
CA LYS A 220 -21.17 1.05 -1.52
C LYS A 220 -20.33 2.21 -0.99
N TRP A 221 -19.67 2.03 0.16
CA TRP A 221 -18.82 3.05 0.74
C TRP A 221 -17.46 3.08 0.04
N ILE A 222 -17.16 4.20 -0.62
CA ILE A 222 -15.89 4.44 -1.31
C ILE A 222 -15.44 3.23 -2.15
N PRO A 223 -16.05 3.02 -3.33
CA PRO A 223 -15.54 2.04 -4.29
C PRO A 223 -14.09 2.33 -4.63
N ALA A 224 -13.26 1.31 -4.66
CA ALA A 224 -11.84 1.41 -4.96
C ALA A 224 -11.32 0.09 -5.57
N GLU A 225 -10.05 0.07 -5.93
CA GLU A 225 -9.40 -1.06 -6.58
C GLU A 225 -8.12 -1.45 -5.85
N LYS A 226 -7.79 -2.74 -5.90
CA LYS A 226 -6.50 -3.30 -5.47
C LYS A 226 -5.57 -3.44 -6.67
N SER A 227 -4.31 -3.08 -6.43
CA SER A 227 -3.24 -3.15 -7.41
C SER A 227 -1.90 -3.29 -6.68
N TYR A 228 -0.84 -3.57 -7.40
CA TYR A 228 0.51 -3.57 -6.85
C TYR A 228 1.18 -2.24 -7.18
N LEU A 229 1.88 -1.67 -6.18
CA LEU A 229 2.56 -0.40 -6.35
C LEU A 229 4.07 -0.65 -6.51
N VAL A 230 4.61 -0.22 -7.64
CA VAL A 230 6.00 -0.40 -8.05
C VAL A 230 6.71 0.95 -7.93
N ARG A 231 7.98 0.94 -7.54
CA ARG A 231 8.80 2.13 -7.48
C ARG A 231 8.96 2.75 -8.89
N GLU A 232 8.82 4.05 -9.03
CA GLU A 232 8.88 4.81 -10.30
C GLU A 232 10.10 4.42 -11.17
N SER A 233 11.26 4.14 -10.56
CA SER A 233 12.47 3.75 -11.29
C SER A 233 12.43 2.34 -11.89
N GLU A 234 11.42 1.54 -11.58
CA GLU A 234 11.24 0.15 -12.00
C GLU A 234 10.02 -0.02 -12.93
N GLY A 235 9.74 0.96 -13.77
CA GLY A 235 8.59 0.94 -14.70
C GLY A 235 8.52 -0.30 -15.58
N ASP A 236 9.64 -0.88 -15.96
CA ASP A 236 9.71 -2.15 -16.71
C ASP A 236 9.00 -3.30 -15.96
N VAL A 237 8.99 -3.27 -14.62
CA VAL A 237 8.29 -4.27 -13.80
C VAL A 237 6.78 -4.15 -13.99
N VAL A 238 6.23 -2.91 -14.05
CA VAL A 238 4.80 -2.67 -14.30
C VAL A 238 4.39 -3.24 -15.65
N ASP A 239 5.16 -2.96 -16.70
CA ASP A 239 4.84 -3.40 -18.06
C ASP A 239 4.87 -4.93 -18.18
N VAL A 240 5.93 -5.56 -17.68
CA VAL A 240 6.06 -7.03 -17.72
C VAL A 240 5.04 -7.71 -16.84
N PHE A 241 4.74 -7.15 -15.65
CA PHE A 241 3.72 -7.70 -14.77
C PHE A 241 2.32 -7.62 -15.40
N ASN A 242 1.96 -6.48 -16.00
CA ASN A 242 0.70 -6.30 -16.71
C ASN A 242 0.58 -7.26 -17.91
N MET A 243 1.67 -7.46 -18.66
CA MET A 243 1.72 -8.44 -19.75
C MET A 243 1.49 -9.86 -19.23
N TRP A 244 2.13 -10.24 -18.12
CA TRP A 244 1.90 -11.53 -17.47
C TRP A 244 0.45 -11.69 -17.01
N MET A 245 -0.13 -10.70 -16.32
CA MET A 245 -1.53 -10.75 -15.90
C MET A 245 -2.52 -10.91 -17.06
N GLN A 246 -2.17 -10.44 -18.27
CA GLN A 246 -2.99 -10.54 -19.47
C GLN A 246 -2.70 -11.80 -20.29
N SER A 247 -1.61 -12.50 -20.02
CA SER A 247 -1.29 -13.78 -20.67
C SER A 247 -2.26 -14.88 -20.24
N HIS A 248 -2.39 -15.92 -21.05
CA HIS A 248 -3.23 -17.08 -20.72
C HIS A 248 -2.79 -17.73 -19.39
N GLU A 249 -1.49 -17.96 -19.23
CA GLU A 249 -0.90 -18.54 -18.02
C GLU A 249 -1.19 -17.67 -16.79
N GLY A 250 -0.97 -16.35 -16.88
CA GLY A 250 -1.21 -15.42 -15.77
C GLY A 250 -2.69 -15.33 -15.39
N GLN A 251 -3.60 -15.36 -16.36
CA GLN A 251 -5.05 -15.36 -16.10
C GLN A 251 -5.50 -16.64 -15.39
N GLU A 252 -5.05 -17.80 -15.85
CA GLU A 252 -5.36 -19.08 -15.20
C GLU A 252 -4.83 -19.13 -13.76
N GLU A 253 -3.60 -18.71 -13.55
CA GLU A 253 -2.99 -18.66 -12.21
C GLU A 253 -3.74 -17.68 -11.28
N MET A 254 -4.07 -16.49 -11.77
CA MET A 254 -4.83 -15.50 -11.00
C MET A 254 -6.21 -16.04 -10.57
N GLU A 255 -6.94 -16.71 -11.46
CA GLU A 255 -8.26 -17.29 -11.13
C GLU A 255 -8.14 -18.43 -10.12
N GLN A 256 -7.17 -19.33 -10.29
CA GLN A 256 -6.92 -20.42 -9.32
C GLN A 256 -6.57 -19.87 -7.94
N LEU A 257 -5.73 -18.84 -7.88
CA LEU A 257 -5.36 -18.19 -6.62
C LEU A 257 -6.52 -17.43 -5.98
N LYS A 258 -7.36 -16.75 -6.76
CA LYS A 258 -8.59 -16.12 -6.26
C LYS A 258 -9.56 -17.16 -5.64
N GLU A 259 -9.74 -18.29 -6.31
CA GLU A 259 -10.55 -19.38 -5.77
C GLU A 259 -9.95 -19.93 -4.47
N LYS A 260 -8.66 -20.26 -4.46
CA LYS A 260 -7.93 -20.78 -3.29
C LYS A 260 -8.05 -19.88 -2.07
N TRP A 261 -7.87 -18.58 -2.26
CA TRP A 261 -7.86 -17.58 -1.19
C TRP A 261 -9.22 -16.92 -0.95
N GLN A 262 -10.25 -17.29 -1.72
CA GLN A 262 -11.59 -16.73 -1.67
C GLN A 262 -11.61 -15.20 -1.89
N VAL A 263 -10.77 -14.73 -2.82
CA VAL A 263 -10.67 -13.33 -3.22
C VAL A 263 -11.66 -13.08 -4.36
N ALA A 264 -12.89 -12.71 -4.00
CA ALA A 264 -13.96 -12.37 -4.96
C ALA A 264 -14.32 -10.88 -4.90
N SER A 265 -14.81 -10.34 -6.02
CA SER A 265 -15.31 -8.96 -6.15
C SER A 265 -16.71 -8.81 -5.58
#